data_e0e0780f03a316e64af45b07a4f45611
#
_entry.id   e0e0780f03a316e64af45b07a4f45611
#
_cell.length_a   1.000
_cell.length_b   1.000
_cell.length_c   1.000
_cell.angle_alpha   90.00
_cell.angle_beta   90.00
_cell.angle_gamma   90.00
#
_symmetry.space_group_name_H-M   'P 1'
#
loop_
_entity.id
_entity.type
_entity.pdbx_description
1 polymer ?
#
loop_
_entity_poly.entity_id
_entity_poly.type
_entity_poly.pdbx_seq_one_letter_code
_entity_poly.pdbx_strand_id
1 'polypeptide(L)'
;MLKMVDGVVLVVDAYEGPMPQTKFVLQKALDLNLSVIVCINKIDRPEARPADVIDETLELMMDLDATDEQLDCPFIYASARGGFAKYKIEDPEADMSPLFETIINHIPAPEGDPDAETQVLISTIDYNEFVGRIGIGRVDN
;
A
#
# COMPACT_ATOMS: atom_id res chain seq x y z
N MET A 1 -8.38 6.53 8.72
CA MET A 1 -7.50 6.84 7.56
C MET A 1 -7.69 5.86 6.41
N LEU A 2 -7.60 4.53 6.59
CA LEU A 2 -7.80 3.54 5.50
C LEU A 2 -9.17 3.59 4.81
N LYS A 3 -10.21 4.10 5.46
CA LYS A 3 -11.54 4.29 4.83
C LYS A 3 -11.61 5.41 3.78
N MET A 4 -10.53 6.17 3.61
CA MET A 4 -10.44 7.30 2.68
C MET A 4 -9.60 7.01 1.44
N VAL A 5 -9.12 5.78 1.28
CA VAL A 5 -8.20 5.40 0.20
C VAL A 5 -8.77 4.27 -0.65
N ASP A 6 -8.33 4.17 -1.89
CA ASP A 6 -8.76 3.15 -2.86
C ASP A 6 -7.82 1.94 -2.88
N GLY A 7 -6.62 2.08 -2.33
CA GLY A 7 -5.64 1.02 -2.23
C GLY A 7 -4.52 1.36 -1.25
N VAL A 8 -3.67 0.39 -0.99
CA VAL A 8 -2.53 0.52 -0.09
C VAL A 8 -1.26 -0.06 -0.70
N VAL A 9 -0.14 0.56 -0.43
CA VAL A 9 1.18 -0.02 -0.65
C VAL A 9 1.71 -0.47 0.70
N LEU A 10 1.75 -1.79 0.89
CA LEU A 10 2.28 -2.42 2.10
C LEU A 10 3.80 -2.54 1.97
N VAL A 11 4.53 -1.75 2.72
CA VAL A 11 6.00 -1.78 2.71
C VAL A 11 6.50 -2.77 3.74
N VAL A 12 7.26 -3.78 3.30
CA VAL A 12 7.83 -4.84 4.13
C VAL A 12 9.35 -4.80 3.99
N ASP A 13 10.07 -4.92 5.10
CA ASP A 13 11.53 -4.97 5.10
C ASP A 13 12.01 -6.33 4.55
N ALA A 14 12.94 -6.29 3.59
CA ALA A 14 13.46 -7.49 2.92
C ALA A 14 14.27 -8.43 3.84
N TYR A 15 14.63 -8.00 5.03
CA TYR A 15 15.34 -8.81 6.03
C TYR A 15 14.43 -9.21 7.19
N GLU A 16 13.75 -8.24 7.80
CA GLU A 16 12.93 -8.47 9.00
C GLU A 16 11.59 -9.17 8.70
N GLY A 17 11.08 -8.98 7.48
CA GLY A 17 9.76 -9.51 7.10
C GLY A 17 8.60 -8.73 7.70
N PRO A 18 7.38 -9.32 7.70
CA PRO A 18 6.19 -8.68 8.25
C PRO A 18 6.31 -8.52 9.77
N MET A 19 6.11 -7.30 10.26
CA MET A 19 6.11 -6.94 11.67
C MET A 19 4.69 -6.95 12.26
N PRO A 20 4.50 -6.96 13.60
CA PRO A 20 3.17 -6.93 14.21
C PRO A 20 2.28 -5.77 13.73
N GLN A 21 2.88 -4.60 13.48
CA GLN A 21 2.17 -3.44 12.93
C GLN A 21 1.71 -3.69 11.49
N THR A 22 2.52 -4.39 10.68
CA THR A 22 2.17 -4.82 9.33
C THR A 22 0.92 -5.69 9.34
N LYS A 23 0.85 -6.65 10.26
CA LYS A 23 -0.32 -7.52 10.45
C LYS A 23 -1.59 -6.70 10.71
N PHE A 24 -1.52 -5.74 11.61
CA PHE A 24 -2.68 -4.91 11.96
C PHE A 24 -3.19 -4.08 10.77
N VAL A 25 -2.28 -3.43 10.03
CA VAL A 25 -2.63 -2.62 8.87
C VAL A 25 -3.17 -3.49 7.73
N LEU A 26 -2.53 -4.63 7.48
CA LEU A 26 -2.93 -5.59 6.46
C LEU A 26 -4.34 -6.15 6.74
N GLN A 27 -4.63 -6.56 7.98
CA GLN A 27 -5.96 -7.00 8.38
C GLN A 27 -7.01 -5.95 8.05
N LYS A 28 -6.77 -4.69 8.38
CA LYS A 28 -7.69 -3.59 8.09
C LYS A 28 -7.89 -3.34 6.59
N ALA A 29 -6.83 -3.47 5.81
CA ALA A 29 -6.90 -3.33 4.36
C ALA A 29 -7.71 -4.47 3.73
N LEU A 30 -7.51 -5.71 4.17
CA LEU A 30 -8.25 -6.88 3.72
C LEU A 30 -9.75 -6.80 4.12
N ASP A 31 -10.04 -6.41 5.36
CA ASP A 31 -11.42 -6.23 5.85
C ASP A 31 -12.21 -5.19 5.03
N LEU A 32 -11.53 -4.16 4.52
CA LEU A 32 -12.11 -3.12 3.67
C LEU A 32 -12.06 -3.48 2.18
N ASN A 33 -11.55 -4.65 1.83
CA ASN A 33 -11.34 -5.11 0.46
C ASN A 33 -10.59 -4.09 -0.42
N LEU A 34 -9.59 -3.44 0.15
CA LEU A 34 -8.72 -2.50 -0.58
C LEU A 34 -7.77 -3.25 -1.50
N SER A 35 -7.44 -2.64 -2.63
CA SER A 35 -6.36 -3.13 -3.49
C SER A 35 -5.02 -3.01 -2.76
N VAL A 36 -4.28 -4.12 -2.66
CA VAL A 36 -2.99 -4.18 -1.96
C VAL A 36 -1.86 -4.38 -2.97
N ILE A 37 -0.80 -3.61 -2.83
CA ILE A 37 0.49 -3.82 -3.47
C ILE A 37 1.51 -4.07 -2.37
N VAL A 38 2.27 -5.15 -2.45
CA VAL A 38 3.34 -5.44 -1.48
C VAL A 38 4.66 -4.95 -2.04
N CYS A 39 5.32 -4.04 -1.32
CA CYS A 39 6.63 -3.50 -1.68
C CYS A 39 7.68 -4.05 -0.71
N ILE A 40 8.51 -4.96 -1.19
CA ILE A 40 9.64 -5.52 -0.45
C ILE A 40 10.80 -4.54 -0.55
N ASN A 41 11.01 -3.75 0.50
CA ASN A 41 11.98 -2.66 0.55
C ASN A 41 13.32 -3.10 1.16
N LYS A 42 14.37 -2.34 0.89
CA LYS A 42 15.74 -2.55 1.36
C LYS A 42 16.42 -3.79 0.78
N ILE A 43 16.11 -4.13 -0.50
CA ILE A 43 16.74 -5.25 -1.19
C ILE A 43 18.25 -5.04 -1.46
N ASP A 44 18.73 -3.80 -1.31
CA ASP A 44 20.15 -3.41 -1.41
C ASP A 44 20.99 -3.87 -0.21
N ARG A 45 20.38 -4.36 0.86
CA ARG A 45 21.11 -4.86 2.02
C ARG A 45 21.71 -6.25 1.78
N PRO A 46 22.93 -6.52 2.27
CA PRO A 46 23.58 -7.84 2.12
C PRO A 46 22.78 -8.98 2.75
N GLU A 47 22.04 -8.69 3.83
CA GLU A 47 21.24 -9.65 4.59
C GLU A 47 19.84 -9.85 4.03
N ALA A 48 19.48 -9.13 2.94
CA ALA A 48 18.14 -9.21 2.37
C ALA A 48 17.83 -10.65 1.89
N ARG A 49 16.62 -11.11 2.24
CA ARG A 49 16.07 -12.42 1.88
C ARG A 49 14.66 -12.27 1.28
N PRO A 50 14.54 -11.57 0.15
CA PRO A 50 13.25 -11.15 -0.39
C PRO A 50 12.31 -12.32 -0.72
N ALA A 51 12.83 -13.47 -1.15
CA ALA A 51 12.00 -14.65 -1.43
C ALA A 51 11.31 -15.17 -0.16
N ASP A 52 12.06 -15.34 0.93
CA ASP A 52 11.51 -15.79 2.21
C ASP A 52 10.47 -14.79 2.75
N VAL A 53 10.74 -13.49 2.61
CA VAL A 53 9.82 -12.43 3.07
C VAL A 53 8.52 -12.40 2.26
N ILE A 54 8.56 -12.73 0.97
CA ILE A 54 7.35 -12.92 0.17
C ILE A 54 6.51 -14.07 0.72
N ASP A 55 7.14 -15.22 0.97
CA ASP A 55 6.46 -16.39 1.51
C ASP A 55 5.86 -16.10 2.89
N GLU A 56 6.61 -15.47 3.80
CA GLU A 56 6.12 -15.01 5.10
C GLU A 56 4.93 -14.03 4.99
N THR A 57 4.96 -13.14 3.99
CA THR A 57 3.87 -12.20 3.76
C THR A 57 2.62 -12.90 3.24
N LEU A 58 2.77 -13.85 2.32
CA LEU A 58 1.66 -14.67 1.81
C LEU A 58 1.07 -15.56 2.92
N GLU A 59 1.89 -16.18 3.75
CA GLU A 59 1.43 -16.94 4.92
C GLU A 59 0.62 -16.05 5.87
N LEU A 60 1.11 -14.84 6.15
CA LEU A 60 0.38 -13.88 6.96
C LEU A 60 -0.98 -13.52 6.34
N MET A 61 -1.04 -13.29 5.03
CA MET A 61 -2.30 -13.01 4.34
C MET A 61 -3.29 -14.19 4.43
N MET A 62 -2.81 -15.42 4.31
CA MET A 62 -3.61 -16.63 4.49
C MET A 62 -4.12 -16.76 5.93
N ASP A 63 -3.30 -16.48 6.93
CA ASP A 63 -3.68 -16.46 8.34
C ASP A 63 -4.74 -15.41 8.67
N LEU A 64 -4.82 -14.37 7.84
CA LEU A 64 -5.82 -13.29 7.92
C LEU A 64 -7.07 -13.56 7.05
N ASP A 65 -7.25 -14.77 6.57
CA ASP A 65 -8.37 -15.19 5.73
C ASP A 65 -8.49 -14.40 4.41
N ALA A 66 -7.36 -14.02 3.81
CA ALA A 66 -7.36 -13.35 2.51
C ALA A 66 -8.00 -14.23 1.42
N THR A 67 -8.77 -13.61 0.53
CA THR A 67 -9.34 -14.29 -0.64
C THR A 67 -8.27 -14.61 -1.68
N ASP A 68 -8.57 -15.51 -2.62
CA ASP A 68 -7.66 -15.85 -3.71
C ASP A 68 -7.28 -14.60 -4.55
N GLU A 69 -8.23 -13.69 -4.77
CA GLU A 69 -7.98 -12.42 -5.45
C GLU A 69 -7.03 -11.51 -4.66
N GLN A 70 -7.18 -11.46 -3.33
CA GLN A 70 -6.29 -10.69 -2.46
C GLN A 70 -4.88 -11.30 -2.40
N LEU A 71 -4.76 -12.63 -2.44
CA LEU A 71 -3.47 -13.33 -2.50
C LEU A 71 -2.74 -13.14 -3.83
N ASP A 72 -3.46 -12.86 -4.91
CA ASP A 72 -2.90 -12.55 -6.24
C ASP A 72 -2.49 -11.08 -6.38
N CYS A 73 -2.09 -10.45 -5.29
CA CYS A 73 -1.61 -9.08 -5.29
C CYS A 73 -0.20 -8.97 -5.87
N PRO A 74 0.16 -7.84 -6.51
CA PRO A 74 1.49 -7.64 -7.04
C PRO A 74 2.53 -7.45 -5.93
N PHE A 75 3.70 -8.05 -6.13
CA PHE A 75 4.91 -7.86 -5.32
C PHE A 75 5.94 -7.06 -6.11
N ILE A 76 6.48 -6.01 -5.52
CA ILE A 76 7.52 -5.16 -6.09
C ILE A 76 8.72 -5.16 -5.17
N TYR A 77 9.90 -5.30 -5.73
CA TYR A 77 11.16 -5.18 -5.01
C TYR A 77 11.66 -3.74 -5.09
N ALA A 78 12.13 -3.18 -3.98
CA ALA A 78 12.57 -1.80 -3.96
C ALA A 78 13.75 -1.55 -3.02
N SER A 79 14.49 -0.50 -3.33
CA SER A 79 15.38 0.19 -2.41
C SER A 79 15.01 1.67 -2.40
N ALA A 80 14.29 2.10 -1.39
CA ALA A 80 13.94 3.52 -1.24
C ALA A 80 15.20 4.40 -1.09
N ARG A 81 16.23 3.87 -0.41
CA ARG A 81 17.53 4.56 -0.28
C ARG A 81 18.25 4.66 -1.61
N GLY A 82 18.22 3.60 -2.41
CA GLY A 82 18.84 3.55 -3.75
C GLY A 82 18.03 4.29 -4.81
N GLY A 83 16.75 4.58 -4.54
CA GLY A 83 15.85 5.27 -5.47
C GLY A 83 15.42 4.42 -6.66
N PHE A 84 15.31 3.10 -6.49
CA PHE A 84 14.89 2.18 -7.55
C PHE A 84 13.88 1.14 -7.08
N ALA A 85 13.11 0.62 -8.04
CA ALA A 85 12.22 -0.51 -7.87
C ALA A 85 12.38 -1.49 -9.04
N LYS A 86 11.96 -2.75 -8.83
CA LYS A 86 12.09 -3.84 -9.80
C LYS A 86 10.84 -4.72 -9.76
N TYR A 87 10.45 -5.25 -10.91
CA TYR A 87 9.43 -6.31 -10.98
C TYR A 87 10.01 -7.67 -10.59
N LYS A 88 11.27 -7.92 -10.95
CA LYS A 88 12.03 -9.14 -10.63
C LYS A 88 13.37 -8.77 -10.03
N ILE A 89 13.91 -9.63 -9.21
CA ILE A 89 15.20 -9.41 -8.54
C ILE A 89 16.34 -9.20 -9.55
N GLU A 90 16.28 -9.88 -10.69
CA GLU A 90 17.30 -9.84 -11.74
C GLU A 90 17.23 -8.58 -12.62
N ASP A 91 16.15 -7.80 -12.54
CA ASP A 91 16.00 -6.59 -13.33
C ASP A 91 17.07 -5.55 -12.97
N PRO A 92 17.48 -4.70 -13.91
CA PRO A 92 18.47 -3.67 -13.65
C PRO A 92 17.94 -2.61 -12.66
N GLU A 93 18.85 -2.04 -11.91
CA GLU A 93 18.58 -0.89 -11.03
C GLU A 93 18.50 0.38 -11.88
N ALA A 94 17.34 0.96 -11.99
CA ALA A 94 17.08 2.16 -12.77
C ALA A 94 16.43 3.27 -11.91
N ASP A 95 15.13 3.21 -11.75
CA ASP A 95 14.33 4.20 -11.01
C ASP A 95 13.10 3.56 -10.32
N MET A 96 12.22 4.38 -9.80
CA MET A 96 11.00 3.94 -9.10
C MET A 96 9.81 3.65 -10.03
N SER A 97 9.97 3.78 -11.35
CA SER A 97 8.89 3.59 -12.33
C SER A 97 8.14 2.26 -12.16
N PRO A 98 8.77 1.11 -11.90
CA PRO A 98 8.06 -0.15 -11.70
C PRO A 98 7.02 -0.09 -10.57
N LEU A 99 7.31 0.59 -9.47
CA LEU A 99 6.34 0.79 -8.38
C LEU A 99 5.20 1.71 -8.82
N PHE A 100 5.50 2.83 -9.47
CA PHE A 100 4.49 3.79 -9.90
C PHE A 100 3.57 3.20 -10.98
N GLU A 101 4.12 2.47 -11.94
CA GLU A 101 3.33 1.77 -12.96
C GLU A 101 2.42 0.71 -12.32
N THR A 102 2.89 -0.02 -11.32
CA THR A 102 2.09 -1.00 -10.59
C THR A 102 0.94 -0.32 -9.85
N ILE A 103 1.17 0.84 -9.22
CA ILE A 103 0.12 1.63 -8.57
C ILE A 103 -0.95 2.03 -9.58
N ILE A 104 -0.56 2.59 -10.73
CA ILE A 104 -1.49 3.05 -11.76
C ILE A 104 -2.31 1.89 -12.34
N ASN A 105 -1.69 0.73 -12.54
CA ASN A 105 -2.34 -0.41 -13.18
C ASN A 105 -3.19 -1.25 -12.22
N HIS A 106 -2.87 -1.27 -10.93
CA HIS A 106 -3.50 -2.17 -9.97
C HIS A 106 -4.53 -1.47 -9.08
N ILE A 107 -4.30 -0.22 -8.68
CA ILE A 107 -5.22 0.53 -7.84
C ILE A 107 -6.22 1.26 -8.74
N PRO A 108 -7.55 1.08 -8.52
CA PRO A 108 -8.56 1.74 -9.34
C PRO A 108 -8.47 3.27 -9.18
N ALA A 109 -8.76 3.98 -10.26
CA ALA A 109 -8.89 5.43 -10.20
C ALA A 109 -10.07 5.83 -9.29
N PRO A 110 -10.01 7.00 -8.64
CA PRO A 110 -11.15 7.51 -7.89
C PRO A 110 -12.39 7.62 -8.79
N GLU A 111 -13.53 7.17 -8.29
CA GLU A 111 -14.81 7.35 -8.94
C GLU A 111 -15.37 8.73 -8.56
N GLY A 112 -15.98 9.41 -9.53
CA GLY A 112 -16.61 10.70 -9.33
C GLY A 112 -17.05 11.32 -10.65
N ASP A 113 -18.00 12.24 -10.59
CA ASP A 113 -18.44 13.04 -11.73
C ASP A 113 -17.85 14.47 -11.58
N PRO A 114 -16.89 14.87 -12.44
CA PRO A 114 -16.23 16.17 -12.32
C PRO A 114 -17.17 17.35 -12.55
N ASP A 115 -18.34 17.11 -13.15
CA ASP A 115 -19.36 18.14 -13.41
C ASP A 115 -20.45 18.19 -12.32
N ALA A 116 -20.42 17.27 -11.35
CA ALA A 116 -21.36 17.23 -10.23
C ALA A 116 -20.97 18.23 -9.13
N GLU A 117 -21.89 18.46 -8.20
CA GLU A 117 -21.62 19.29 -7.01
C GLU A 117 -20.58 18.62 -6.13
N THR A 118 -19.63 19.40 -5.61
CA THR A 118 -18.59 18.91 -4.71
C THR A 118 -19.16 18.29 -3.44
N GLN A 119 -18.83 17.03 -3.21
CA GLN A 119 -19.21 16.27 -2.02
C GLN A 119 -17.97 15.86 -1.22
N VAL A 120 -18.00 16.10 0.08
CA VAL A 120 -16.90 15.74 0.99
C VAL A 120 -17.45 14.90 2.14
N LEU A 121 -16.98 13.65 2.24
CA LEU A 121 -17.28 12.79 3.38
C LEU A 121 -16.31 13.04 4.51
N ILE A 122 -16.76 13.72 5.57
CA ILE A 122 -15.92 14.01 6.75
C ILE A 122 -15.77 12.74 7.61
N SER A 123 -14.55 12.27 7.76
CA SER A 123 -14.20 11.07 8.52
C SER A 123 -13.65 11.38 9.91
N THR A 124 -13.06 12.56 10.10
CA THR A 124 -12.43 12.96 11.37
C THR A 124 -12.56 14.47 11.54
N ILE A 125 -12.63 14.91 12.80
CA ILE A 125 -12.65 16.32 13.16
C ILE A 125 -11.41 16.63 14.00
N ASP A 126 -10.72 17.70 13.65
CA ASP A 126 -9.61 18.27 14.42
C ASP A 126 -9.97 19.71 14.85
N TYR A 127 -9.15 20.30 15.69
CA TYR A 127 -9.33 21.66 16.17
C TYR A 127 -8.00 22.42 16.22
N ASN A 128 -8.03 23.65 15.75
CA ASN A 128 -6.91 24.55 15.85
C ASN A 128 -7.42 25.91 16.40
N GLU A 129 -6.65 26.53 17.28
CA GLU A 129 -7.06 27.79 17.96
C GLU A 129 -7.28 28.97 17.00
N PHE A 130 -6.61 28.95 15.83
CA PHE A 130 -6.69 30.04 14.85
C PHE A 130 -7.84 29.88 13.86
N VAL A 131 -8.11 28.62 13.41
CA VAL A 131 -9.12 28.34 12.36
C VAL A 131 -10.36 27.64 12.90
N GLY A 132 -10.35 27.25 14.18
CA GLY A 132 -11.45 26.55 14.81
C GLY A 132 -11.52 25.08 14.44
N ARG A 133 -12.72 24.52 14.17
CA ARG A 133 -12.92 23.13 13.81
C ARG A 133 -12.48 22.86 12.38
N ILE A 134 -11.71 21.78 12.22
CA ILE A 134 -11.20 21.31 10.93
C ILE A 134 -11.84 19.95 10.63
N GLY A 135 -12.57 19.86 9.52
CA GLY A 135 -13.05 18.58 8.99
C GLY A 135 -12.00 17.96 8.07
N ILE A 136 -11.66 16.69 8.33
CA ILE A 136 -10.76 15.92 7.47
C ILE A 136 -11.58 14.80 6.84
N GLY A 137 -11.55 14.70 5.52
CA GLY A 137 -12.37 13.73 4.82
C GLY A 137 -11.92 13.46 3.40
N ARG A 138 -12.73 12.68 2.68
CA ARG A 138 -12.53 12.35 1.27
C ARG A 138 -13.45 13.23 0.42
N VAL A 139 -12.93 13.72 -0.68
CA VAL A 139 -13.73 14.36 -1.75
C VAL A 139 -14.25 13.22 -2.64
N ASP A 140 -15.57 13.08 -2.75
CA ASP A 140 -16.22 12.04 -3.54
C ASP A 140 -16.64 12.59 -4.93
N ASN A 141 -16.84 13.90 -5.06
CA ASN A 141 -17.09 14.61 -6.33
C ASN A 141 -16.39 15.97 -6.35
#